data_66092a800dace61d283351a350ce05b1
#
_entry.id   66092a800dace61d283351a350ce05b1
#
_cell.length_a   1.000
_cell.length_b   1.000
_cell.length_c   1.000
_cell.angle_alpha   90.00
_cell.angle_beta   90.00
_cell.angle_gamma   90.00
#
_symmetry.space_group_name_H-M   'P 1'
#
loop_
_entity.id
_entity.type
_entity.pdbx_description
1 polymer ?
#
loop_
_entity_poly.entity_id
_entity_poly.type
_entity_poly.pdbx_seq_one_letter_code
_entity_poly.pdbx_strand_id
1 'polypeptide(L)'
;PRLLILDEPSRGRGPRCLQKLADLLLRLNRDIGLTVLLAEQHLPFIRRVADRFCVLHRGRNVAEGDIMALDEPLLAQWMTPDPAP
;
A
#
# COMPACT_ATOMS: atom_id res chain seq x y z
N PRO A 1 -2.76 0.78 -21.64
CA PRO A 1 -2.48 0.64 -20.20
C PRO A 1 -3.70 1.04 -19.38
N ARG A 2 -3.93 0.29 -18.31
CA ARG A 2 -5.06 0.53 -17.42
C ARG A 2 -4.55 0.81 -16.03
N LEU A 3 -5.22 1.71 -15.35
CA LEU A 3 -4.86 2.12 -14.00
C LEU A 3 -6.08 1.98 -13.10
N LEU A 4 -5.91 1.28 -11.98
CA LEU A 4 -6.91 1.18 -10.92
C LEU A 4 -6.37 1.89 -9.69
N ILE A 5 -7.17 2.79 -9.13
CA ILE A 5 -6.82 3.52 -7.92
C ILE A 5 -7.73 3.06 -6.79
N LEU A 6 -7.14 2.57 -5.70
CA LEU A 6 -7.87 2.11 -4.52
C LEU A 6 -7.44 2.89 -3.30
N ASP A 7 -8.43 3.38 -2.54
CA ASP A 7 -8.20 4.14 -1.33
C ASP A 7 -8.58 3.30 -0.12
N GLU A 8 -7.58 2.93 0.67
CA GLU A 8 -7.72 2.10 1.87
C GLU A 8 -8.59 0.86 1.66
N PRO A 9 -8.27 0.01 0.67
CA PRO A 9 -9.12 -1.15 0.39
C PRO A 9 -9.17 -2.17 1.53
N SER A 10 -8.23 -2.12 2.47
CA SER A 10 -8.22 -3.03 3.63
C SER A 10 -9.22 -2.62 4.71
N ARG A 11 -9.74 -1.39 4.66
CA ARG A 11 -10.58 -0.85 5.73
C ARG A 11 -11.85 -1.69 5.90
N GLY A 12 -12.09 -2.15 7.14
CA GLY A 12 -13.29 -2.90 7.47
C GLY A 12 -13.33 -4.33 6.94
N ARG A 13 -12.24 -4.85 6.40
CA ARG A 13 -12.19 -6.20 5.82
C ARG A 13 -11.40 -7.15 6.71
N GLY A 14 -11.89 -8.39 6.84
CA GLY A 14 -11.19 -9.42 7.57
C GLY A 14 -10.03 -10.02 6.76
N PRO A 15 -9.17 -10.83 7.42
CA PRO A 15 -7.97 -11.39 6.78
C PRO A 15 -8.26 -12.22 5.53
N ARG A 16 -9.35 -13.01 5.56
CA ARG A 16 -9.70 -13.83 4.41
C ARG A 16 -10.09 -12.98 3.20
N CYS A 17 -10.86 -11.92 3.44
CA CYS A 17 -11.26 -11.01 2.38
C CYS A 17 -10.04 -10.30 1.79
N LEU A 18 -9.09 -9.89 2.64
CA LEU A 18 -7.86 -9.26 2.19
C LEU A 18 -7.00 -10.20 1.35
N GLN A 19 -6.92 -11.47 1.71
CA GLN A 19 -6.19 -12.45 0.92
C GLN A 19 -6.79 -12.58 -0.49
N LYS A 20 -8.11 -12.65 -0.56
CA LYS A 20 -8.79 -12.74 -1.86
C LYS A 20 -8.58 -11.50 -2.71
N LEU A 21 -8.64 -10.33 -2.08
CA LEU A 21 -8.40 -9.06 -2.79
C LEU A 21 -6.96 -9.00 -3.30
N ALA A 22 -6.01 -9.37 -2.46
CA ALA A 22 -4.60 -9.39 -2.85
C ALA A 22 -4.37 -10.33 -4.04
N ASP A 23 -4.92 -11.54 -3.98
CA ASP A 23 -4.79 -12.51 -5.06
C ASP A 23 -5.40 -11.99 -6.36
N LEU A 24 -6.55 -11.32 -6.28
CA LEU A 24 -7.20 -10.73 -7.44
C LEU A 24 -6.35 -9.63 -8.07
N LEU A 25 -5.82 -8.72 -7.24
CA LEU A 25 -4.99 -7.63 -7.74
C LEU A 25 -3.71 -8.13 -8.40
N LEU A 26 -3.05 -9.12 -7.79
CA LEU A 26 -1.85 -9.71 -8.36
C LEU A 26 -2.15 -10.41 -9.69
N ARG A 27 -3.28 -11.10 -9.77
CA ARG A 27 -3.70 -11.78 -11.00
C ARG A 27 -3.99 -10.78 -12.12
N LEU A 28 -4.70 -9.71 -11.82
CA LEU A 28 -5.03 -8.69 -12.82
C LEU A 28 -3.76 -7.98 -13.32
N ASN A 29 -2.83 -7.70 -12.42
CA ASN A 29 -1.55 -7.11 -12.81
C ASN A 29 -0.80 -8.05 -13.76
N ARG A 30 -0.71 -9.33 -13.41
CA ARG A 30 0.01 -10.32 -14.20
C ARG A 30 -0.65 -10.60 -15.55
N ASP A 31 -1.98 -10.80 -15.55
CA ASP A 31 -2.70 -11.32 -16.72
C ASP A 31 -3.06 -10.23 -17.73
N ILE A 32 -3.38 -9.02 -17.27
CA ILE A 32 -3.77 -7.94 -18.18
C ILE A 32 -2.90 -6.68 -18.03
N GLY A 33 -1.84 -6.75 -17.25
CA GLY A 33 -0.94 -5.62 -17.08
C GLY A 33 -1.56 -4.44 -16.34
N LEU A 34 -2.55 -4.70 -15.48
CA LEU A 34 -3.19 -3.62 -14.72
C LEU A 34 -2.22 -2.98 -13.75
N THR A 35 -2.05 -1.67 -13.85
CA THR A 35 -1.30 -0.90 -12.86
C THR A 35 -2.24 -0.53 -11.73
N VAL A 36 -1.82 -0.76 -10.48
CA VAL A 36 -2.64 -0.48 -9.31
C VAL A 36 -1.93 0.53 -8.44
N LEU A 37 -2.64 1.60 -8.09
CA LEU A 37 -2.18 2.60 -7.14
C LEU A 37 -3.01 2.44 -5.87
N LEU A 38 -2.33 2.11 -4.76
CA LEU A 38 -2.98 1.92 -3.46
C LEU A 38 -2.62 3.06 -2.52
N ALA A 39 -3.63 3.69 -1.92
CA ALA A 39 -3.44 4.52 -0.75
C ALA A 39 -3.79 3.65 0.46
N GLU A 40 -2.79 3.23 1.25
CA GLU A 40 -2.98 2.19 2.25
C GLU A 40 -2.00 2.35 3.42
N GLN A 41 -2.37 1.86 4.60
CA GLN A 41 -1.54 1.85 5.79
C GLN A 41 -1.34 0.45 6.37
N HIS A 42 -2.06 -0.53 5.87
CA HIS A 42 -1.99 -1.92 6.35
C HIS A 42 -0.78 -2.61 5.72
N LEU A 43 0.34 -2.62 6.44
CA LEU A 43 1.62 -3.05 5.91
C LEU A 43 1.63 -4.50 5.39
N PRO A 44 1.04 -5.49 6.07
CA PRO A 44 1.03 -6.85 5.52
C PRO A 44 0.35 -6.93 4.16
N PHE A 45 -0.74 -6.18 3.95
CA PHE A 45 -1.43 -6.14 2.67
C PHE A 45 -0.56 -5.46 1.60
N ILE A 46 0.04 -4.32 1.96
CA ILE A 46 0.92 -3.59 1.05
C ILE A 46 2.07 -4.48 0.59
N ARG A 47 2.74 -5.15 1.52
CA ARG A 47 3.89 -6.01 1.21
C ARG A 47 3.53 -7.16 0.30
N ARG A 48 2.30 -7.63 0.39
CA ARG A 48 1.84 -8.73 -0.44
C ARG A 48 1.60 -8.31 -1.88
N VAL A 49 1.08 -7.10 -2.11
CA VAL A 49 0.60 -6.70 -3.44
C VAL A 49 1.48 -5.69 -4.15
N ALA A 50 2.24 -4.89 -3.44
CA ALA A 50 2.96 -3.77 -4.04
C ALA A 50 4.40 -4.13 -4.38
N ASP A 51 4.90 -3.49 -5.45
CA ASP A 51 6.30 -3.60 -5.87
C ASP A 51 7.11 -2.41 -5.38
N ARG A 52 6.48 -1.25 -5.32
CA ARG A 52 7.12 0.00 -4.96
C ARG A 52 6.21 0.81 -4.04
N PHE A 53 6.82 1.72 -3.31
CA PHE A 53 6.08 2.58 -2.40
C PHE A 53 6.52 4.03 -2.51
N CYS A 54 5.63 4.89 -2.04
CA CYS A 54 5.88 6.30 -1.86
C CYS A 54 5.18 6.71 -0.56
N VAL A 55 5.90 7.34 0.35
CA VAL A 55 5.31 7.85 1.59
C VAL A 55 5.01 9.33 1.43
N LEU A 56 3.75 9.69 1.63
CA LEU A 56 3.31 11.07 1.60
C LEU A 56 3.12 11.58 3.03
N HIS A 57 3.71 12.72 3.33
CA HIS A 57 3.60 13.35 4.64
C HIS A 57 3.43 14.83 4.43
N ARG A 58 2.30 15.36 4.90
CA ARG A 58 1.96 16.79 4.78
C ARG A 58 2.08 17.32 3.35
N GLY A 59 1.55 16.54 2.40
CA GLY A 59 1.54 16.93 1.00
C GLY A 59 2.86 16.75 0.27
N ARG A 60 3.83 16.08 0.88
CA ARG A 60 5.14 15.86 0.27
C ARG A 60 5.46 14.38 0.18
N ASN A 61 6.18 14.00 -0.87
CA ASN A 61 6.80 12.69 -0.96
C ASN A 61 8.09 12.70 -0.15
N VAL A 62 8.10 12.00 0.98
CA VAL A 62 9.23 12.02 1.90
C VAL A 62 10.10 10.76 1.82
N ALA A 63 9.59 9.71 1.17
CA ALA A 63 10.34 8.47 0.96
C ALA A 63 9.70 7.70 -0.18
N GLU A 64 10.53 7.05 -0.99
CA GLU A 64 10.04 6.18 -2.05
C GLU A 64 11.10 5.11 -2.35
N GLY A 65 10.67 4.01 -2.94
CA GLY A 65 11.60 2.97 -3.29
C GLY A 65 10.93 1.63 -3.53
N ASP A 66 11.76 0.59 -3.50
CA ASP A 66 11.30 -0.79 -3.58
C ASP A 66 10.53 -1.16 -2.33
N ILE A 67 9.52 -2.00 -2.47
CA ILE A 67 8.67 -2.36 -1.33
C ILE A 67 9.45 -3.02 -0.19
N MET A 68 10.56 -3.68 -0.49
CA MET A 68 11.39 -4.32 0.53
C MET A 68 12.04 -3.31 1.48
N ALA A 69 12.15 -2.06 1.06
CA ALA A 69 12.69 -0.99 1.91
C ALA A 69 11.64 -0.38 2.85
N LEU A 70 10.37 -0.72 2.66
CA LEU A 70 9.28 -0.24 3.51
C LEU A 70 9.20 -1.11 4.75
N ASP A 71 9.82 -0.66 5.83
CA ASP A 71 9.89 -1.42 7.08
C ASP A 71 9.31 -0.63 8.26
N GLU A 72 9.27 -1.26 9.42
CA GLU A 72 8.71 -0.63 10.61
C GLU A 72 9.43 0.65 11.03
N PRO A 73 10.78 0.72 11.01
CA PRO A 73 11.46 1.99 11.33
C PRO A 73 11.06 3.13 10.40
N LEU A 74 10.96 2.87 9.10
CA LEU A 74 10.55 3.88 8.14
C LEU A 74 9.11 4.33 8.39
N LEU A 75 8.22 3.39 8.64
CA LEU A 75 6.83 3.71 8.96
C LEU A 75 6.73 4.50 10.25
N ALA A 76 7.49 4.13 11.28
CA ALA A 76 7.49 4.84 12.55
C ALA A 76 7.94 6.30 12.37
N GLN A 77 8.87 6.54 11.46
CA GLN A 77 9.39 7.88 11.19
C GLN A 77 8.32 8.79 10.59
N TRP A 78 7.49 8.28 9.67
CA TRP A 78 6.58 9.11 8.88
C TRP A 78 5.10 8.89 9.15
N MET A 79 4.74 7.73 9.70
CA MET A 79 3.34 7.33 9.85
C MET A 79 2.83 7.41 11.29
N THR A 80 3.65 7.86 12.22
CA THR A 80 3.18 8.07 13.60
C THR A 80 2.27 9.27 13.65
N PRO A 81 1.16 9.20 14.42
CA PRO A 81 0.32 10.38 14.59
C PRO A 81 1.10 11.49 15.29
N ASP A 82 0.75 12.72 14.97
CA ASP A 82 1.35 13.86 15.65
C ASP A 82 1.09 13.74 17.16
N PRO A 83 2.09 14.09 17.99
CA PRO A 83 1.87 14.04 19.44
C PRO A 83 0.74 14.99 19.81
N ALA A 84 -0.06 14.58 20.82
CA ALA A 84 -1.14 15.42 21.30
C ALA A 84 -0.59 16.76 21.77
N PRO A 85 -1.30 17.84 21.48
CA PRO A 85 -0.85 19.16 21.92
C PRO A 85 -0.81 19.30 23.44
#